data_e3d769cfd4693bf5bc898d7a1852e953
#
_entry.id   e3d769cfd4693bf5bc898d7a1852e953
#
_cell.length_a   1.000
_cell.length_b   1.000
_cell.length_c   1.000
_cell.angle_alpha   90.00
_cell.angle_beta   90.00
_cell.angle_gamma   90.00
#
_symmetry.space_group_name_H-M   'P 1'
#
loop_
_entity.id
_entity.type
_entity.pdbx_description
1 polymer ?
#
loop_
_entity_poly.entity_id
_entity_poly.type
_entity_poly.pdbx_seq_one_letter_code
_entity_poly.pdbx_strand_id
1 'polypeptide(L)'
;MNAIVDLSVIVGEARLSDPAVVAEIDAWVCAQPGSTPFHRPAWIMGVEAGTGQKAIMLVARTPSGEINGVLPLTHIRSALFGKALVGSGFAVDGGILASHRKAIAKLADAAWYQAERLGCDTLELRGGEALGGASWQNKADAYLGFSRALAADDEAELKAVPKRHRAEIRKGLGNDLQFETGRDQRLRDIHYRLYCQSVHNLGTPV
;
A
#
# COMPACT_ATOMS: atom_id res chain seq x y z
N MET A 1 32.86 20.12 14.53
CA MET A 1 31.78 21.07 14.20
C MET A 1 30.57 20.19 13.80
N ASN A 2 29.63 19.97 14.75
CA ASN A 2 28.44 19.17 14.44
C ASN A 2 27.52 20.04 13.56
N ALA A 3 27.32 19.64 12.34
CA ALA A 3 26.31 20.25 11.49
C ALA A 3 24.94 20.05 12.16
N ILE A 4 24.27 21.13 12.50
CA ILE A 4 22.87 21.08 12.92
C ILE A 4 22.08 20.67 11.66
N VAL A 5 21.64 19.43 11.62
CA VAL A 5 20.77 18.96 10.54
C VAL A 5 19.43 19.69 10.73
N ASP A 6 19.08 20.57 9.79
CA ASP A 6 17.76 21.20 9.79
C ASP A 6 16.69 20.14 9.51
N LEU A 7 15.97 19.74 10.55
CA LEU A 7 14.87 18.77 10.46
C LEU A 7 13.52 19.43 10.17
N SER A 8 13.49 20.66 9.63
CA SER A 8 12.25 21.26 9.18
C SER A 8 11.63 20.37 8.10
N VAL A 9 10.32 20.16 8.21
CA VAL A 9 9.56 19.30 7.29
C VAL A 9 8.36 20.07 6.79
N ILE A 10 8.25 20.16 5.48
CA ILE A 10 7.11 20.77 4.78
C ILE A 10 6.32 19.63 4.16
N VAL A 11 5.01 19.56 4.44
CA VAL A 11 4.13 18.56 3.84
C VAL A 11 3.18 19.22 2.86
N GLY A 12 3.07 18.63 1.67
CA GLY A 12 2.15 19.08 0.63
C GLY A 12 1.49 17.91 -0.10
N GLU A 13 0.36 18.18 -0.75
CA GLU A 13 -0.29 17.24 -1.65
C GLU A 13 0.42 17.26 -3.01
N ALA A 14 0.86 16.09 -3.49
CA ALA A 14 1.53 15.96 -4.78
C ALA A 14 0.54 16.04 -5.94
N ARG A 15 0.95 16.67 -7.03
CA ARG A 15 0.17 16.71 -8.27
C ARG A 15 0.37 15.41 -9.06
N LEU A 16 -0.53 14.43 -8.84
CA LEU A 16 -0.45 13.11 -9.50
C LEU A 16 -0.72 13.16 -11.02
N SER A 17 -1.20 14.28 -11.56
CA SER A 17 -1.33 14.51 -13.01
C SER A 17 0.00 14.91 -13.67
N ASP A 18 1.06 15.18 -12.89
CA ASP A 18 2.38 15.50 -13.40
C ASP A 18 3.27 14.25 -13.41
N PRO A 19 3.63 13.70 -14.59
CA PRO A 19 4.45 12.50 -14.69
C PRO A 19 5.83 12.64 -14.05
N ALA A 20 6.43 13.85 -14.02
CA ALA A 20 7.73 14.07 -13.41
C ALA A 20 7.64 13.95 -11.88
N VAL A 21 6.59 14.51 -11.27
CA VAL A 21 6.32 14.37 -9.84
C VAL A 21 6.04 12.92 -9.46
N VAL A 22 5.26 12.21 -10.27
CA VAL A 22 4.98 10.78 -10.06
C VAL A 22 6.27 9.96 -10.12
N ALA A 23 7.13 10.21 -11.12
CA ALA A 23 8.39 9.49 -11.28
C ALA A 23 9.37 9.78 -10.13
N GLU A 24 9.47 11.02 -9.66
CA GLU A 24 10.29 11.40 -8.51
C GLU A 24 9.86 10.65 -7.24
N ILE A 25 8.56 10.67 -6.94
CA ILE A 25 8.00 9.98 -5.76
C ILE A 25 8.23 8.47 -5.87
N ASP A 26 7.96 7.89 -7.04
CA ASP A 26 8.12 6.45 -7.26
C ASP A 26 9.56 5.99 -7.08
N ALA A 27 10.52 6.75 -7.63
CA ALA A 27 11.94 6.48 -7.46
C ALA A 27 12.37 6.56 -5.98
N TRP A 28 11.90 7.58 -5.26
CA TRP A 28 12.17 7.71 -3.83
C TRP A 28 11.60 6.54 -3.05
N VAL A 29 10.33 6.17 -3.27
CA VAL A 29 9.66 5.03 -2.62
C VAL A 29 10.43 3.73 -2.86
N CYS A 30 10.81 3.44 -4.12
CA CYS A 30 11.53 2.23 -4.46
C CYS A 30 12.92 2.12 -3.79
N ALA A 31 13.53 3.25 -3.43
CA ALA A 31 14.81 3.29 -2.74
C ALA A 31 14.71 3.14 -1.21
N GLN A 32 13.49 3.20 -0.63
CA GLN A 32 13.34 3.14 0.82
C GLN A 32 13.26 1.70 1.34
N PRO A 33 13.99 1.35 2.41
CA PRO A 33 13.76 0.12 3.13
C PRO A 33 12.35 0.12 3.75
N GLY A 34 11.66 -1.02 3.67
CA GLY A 34 10.28 -1.14 4.18
C GLY A 34 9.20 -0.58 3.25
N SER A 35 9.58 -0.11 2.05
CA SER A 35 8.59 0.23 1.02
C SER A 35 7.84 -1.01 0.54
N THR A 36 6.58 -0.82 0.19
CA THR A 36 5.73 -1.85 -0.41
C THR A 36 5.13 -1.32 -1.71
N PRO A 37 4.58 -2.16 -2.58
CA PRO A 37 3.86 -1.70 -3.77
C PRO A 37 2.74 -0.70 -3.45
N PHE A 38 2.19 -0.76 -2.25
CA PHE A 38 1.10 0.10 -1.78
C PHE A 38 1.53 1.55 -1.49
N HIS A 39 2.83 1.82 -1.30
CA HIS A 39 3.37 3.16 -1.14
C HIS A 39 3.58 3.88 -2.50
N ARG A 40 3.58 3.13 -3.60
CA ARG A 40 3.84 3.68 -4.93
C ARG A 40 2.64 4.49 -5.45
N PRO A 41 2.85 5.62 -6.12
CA PRO A 41 1.76 6.42 -6.72
C PRO A 41 0.84 5.60 -7.63
N ALA A 42 1.42 4.63 -8.37
CA ALA A 42 0.68 3.78 -9.28
C ALA A 42 -0.45 2.99 -8.61
N TRP A 43 -0.31 2.63 -7.31
CA TRP A 43 -1.36 1.93 -6.57
C TRP A 43 -2.61 2.79 -6.42
N ILE A 44 -2.48 3.96 -5.77
CA ILE A 44 -3.63 4.83 -5.50
C ILE A 44 -4.24 5.40 -6.78
N MET A 45 -3.43 5.67 -7.81
CA MET A 45 -3.91 6.08 -9.14
C MET A 45 -4.70 4.95 -9.81
N GLY A 46 -4.25 3.69 -9.69
CA GLY A 46 -4.97 2.52 -10.17
C GLY A 46 -6.29 2.31 -9.43
N VAL A 47 -6.30 2.50 -8.11
CA VAL A 47 -7.51 2.47 -7.29
C VAL A 47 -8.51 3.55 -7.74
N GLU A 48 -8.05 4.79 -7.94
CA GLU A 48 -8.92 5.87 -8.43
C GLU A 48 -9.51 5.55 -9.79
N ALA A 49 -8.69 5.08 -10.73
CA ALA A 49 -9.14 4.72 -12.06
C ALA A 49 -10.15 3.56 -12.06
N GLY A 50 -9.98 2.58 -11.15
CA GLY A 50 -10.83 1.40 -11.08
C GLY A 50 -12.12 1.59 -10.26
N THR A 51 -12.12 2.49 -9.28
CA THR A 51 -13.22 2.62 -8.30
C THR A 51 -13.88 3.99 -8.29
N GLY A 52 -13.26 5.01 -8.87
CA GLY A 52 -13.67 6.41 -8.76
C GLY A 52 -13.43 7.03 -7.37
N GLN A 53 -12.76 6.33 -6.47
CA GLN A 53 -12.37 6.88 -5.16
C GLN A 53 -11.12 7.73 -5.30
N LYS A 54 -11.13 8.96 -4.78
CA LYS A 54 -10.08 9.94 -5.05
C LYS A 54 -8.73 9.55 -4.44
N ALA A 55 -7.67 9.54 -5.26
CA ALA A 55 -6.28 9.40 -4.82
C ALA A 55 -5.71 10.73 -4.29
N ILE A 56 -4.98 10.66 -3.18
CA ILE A 56 -4.25 11.78 -2.56
C ILE A 56 -2.88 11.27 -2.15
N MET A 57 -1.82 11.94 -2.58
CA MET A 57 -0.45 11.63 -2.15
C MET A 57 0.10 12.80 -1.35
N LEU A 58 0.29 12.60 -0.05
CA LEU A 58 1.01 13.56 0.78
C LEU A 58 2.51 13.28 0.70
N VAL A 59 3.29 14.33 0.53
CA VAL A 59 4.75 14.25 0.46
C VAL A 59 5.36 15.19 1.47
N ALA A 60 6.21 14.65 2.32
CA ALA A 60 7.05 15.40 3.24
C ALA A 60 8.38 15.70 2.56
N ARG A 61 8.81 16.97 2.62
CA ARG A 61 10.06 17.43 2.03
C ARG A 61 10.88 18.22 3.03
N THR A 62 12.19 18.24 2.82
CA THR A 62 13.08 19.19 3.48
C THR A 62 12.88 20.60 2.90
N PRO A 63 13.38 21.66 3.55
CA PRO A 63 13.41 23.01 2.96
C PRO A 63 14.16 23.10 1.64
N SER A 64 15.13 22.20 1.39
CA SER A 64 15.82 22.07 0.09
C SER A 64 15.01 21.37 -0.99
N GLY A 65 13.83 20.83 -0.65
CA GLY A 65 12.92 20.18 -1.59
C GLY A 65 13.06 18.65 -1.67
N GLU A 66 14.03 18.04 -0.99
CA GLU A 66 14.26 16.60 -1.00
C GLU A 66 13.11 15.85 -0.28
N ILE A 67 12.64 14.76 -0.87
CA ILE A 67 11.60 13.92 -0.24
C ILE A 67 12.19 13.22 0.99
N ASN A 68 11.49 13.29 2.11
CA ASN A 68 11.81 12.56 3.34
C ASN A 68 10.65 11.75 3.92
N GLY A 69 9.52 11.72 3.22
CA GLY A 69 8.41 10.85 3.56
C GLY A 69 7.25 10.99 2.58
N VAL A 70 6.45 9.93 2.50
CA VAL A 70 5.21 9.89 1.71
C VAL A 70 4.08 9.22 2.51
N LEU A 71 2.85 9.61 2.20
CA LEU A 71 1.65 8.94 2.68
C LEU A 71 0.62 8.91 1.55
N PRO A 72 0.44 7.75 0.91
CA PRO A 72 -0.63 7.55 -0.05
C PRO A 72 -1.98 7.40 0.67
N LEU A 73 -2.96 8.13 0.23
CA LEU A 73 -4.30 8.17 0.80
C LEU A 73 -5.36 7.95 -0.28
N THR A 74 -6.45 7.31 0.08
CA THR A 74 -7.64 7.18 -0.75
C THR A 74 -8.84 7.76 0.01
N HIS A 75 -9.50 8.75 -0.58
CA HIS A 75 -10.74 9.31 -0.05
C HIS A 75 -11.91 8.42 -0.47
N ILE A 76 -12.35 7.56 0.42
CA ILE A 76 -13.48 6.66 0.23
C ILE A 76 -14.79 7.41 0.50
N ARG A 77 -15.73 7.29 -0.42
CA ARG A 77 -17.07 7.88 -0.29
C ARG A 77 -18.12 6.82 -0.57
N SER A 78 -19.05 6.69 0.35
CA SER A 78 -20.20 5.81 0.22
C SER A 78 -21.48 6.54 0.59
N ALA A 79 -22.53 6.35 -0.20
CA ALA A 79 -23.84 6.93 0.12
C ALA A 79 -24.46 6.33 1.39
N LEU A 80 -24.06 5.09 1.73
CA LEU A 80 -24.60 4.35 2.89
C LEU A 80 -23.71 4.43 4.12
N PHE A 81 -22.37 4.49 3.93
CA PHE A 81 -21.39 4.34 5.01
C PHE A 81 -20.58 5.59 5.29
N GLY A 82 -20.95 6.74 4.69
CA GLY A 82 -20.28 8.01 4.93
C GLY A 82 -18.94 8.13 4.19
N LYS A 83 -17.99 8.86 4.79
CA LYS A 83 -16.69 9.18 4.19
C LYS A 83 -15.55 8.75 5.11
N ALA A 84 -14.52 8.21 4.52
CA ALA A 84 -13.28 7.84 5.22
C ALA A 84 -12.05 8.26 4.43
N LEU A 85 -10.99 8.64 5.10
CA LEU A 85 -9.67 8.81 4.50
C LEU A 85 -8.80 7.62 4.92
N VAL A 86 -8.35 6.84 3.95
CA VAL A 86 -7.67 5.55 4.23
C VAL A 86 -6.28 5.55 3.60
N GLY A 87 -5.29 5.16 4.39
CA GLY A 87 -3.93 4.92 3.87
C GLY A 87 -3.96 3.77 2.87
N SER A 88 -3.61 4.06 1.62
CA SER A 88 -3.62 3.12 0.49
C SER A 88 -4.88 2.26 0.43
N GLY A 89 -6.00 2.87 0.09
CA GLY A 89 -7.28 2.16 -0.01
C GLY A 89 -7.16 0.86 -0.81
N PHE A 90 -7.91 -0.16 -0.41
CA PHE A 90 -7.90 -1.52 -0.98
C PHE A 90 -6.55 -2.26 -0.84
N ALA A 91 -5.67 -1.77 0.05
CA ALA A 91 -4.40 -2.40 0.40
C ALA A 91 -4.45 -2.95 1.84
N VAL A 92 -3.52 -3.84 2.14
CA VAL A 92 -3.31 -4.37 3.50
C VAL A 92 -2.25 -3.60 4.27
N ASP A 93 -1.48 -2.76 3.58
CA ASP A 93 -0.38 -1.95 4.07
C ASP A 93 -0.36 -0.60 3.31
N GLY A 94 0.67 0.23 3.47
CA GLY A 94 0.81 1.50 2.78
C GLY A 94 0.47 2.70 3.66
N GLY A 95 0.81 2.61 4.94
CA GLY A 95 0.78 3.71 5.88
C GLY A 95 1.85 4.76 5.59
N ILE A 96 2.35 5.42 6.63
CA ILE A 96 3.41 6.43 6.48
C ILE A 96 4.75 5.73 6.21
N LEU A 97 5.40 6.09 5.10
CA LEU A 97 6.78 5.74 4.80
C LEU A 97 7.64 6.99 4.92
N ALA A 98 8.55 7.03 5.89
CA ALA A 98 9.37 8.22 6.11
C ALA A 98 10.76 7.86 6.68
N SER A 99 11.75 8.71 6.39
CA SER A 99 13.14 8.53 6.80
C SER A 99 13.40 8.87 8.27
N HIS A 100 12.48 9.60 8.94
CA HIS A 100 12.64 9.98 10.36
C HIS A 100 11.30 10.36 11.02
N ARG A 101 11.25 10.27 12.37
CA ARG A 101 10.02 10.48 13.17
C ARG A 101 9.33 11.82 12.99
N LYS A 102 10.08 12.91 12.74
CA LYS A 102 9.47 14.22 12.52
C LYS A 102 8.65 14.26 11.22
N ALA A 103 9.11 13.58 10.17
CA ALA A 103 8.34 13.44 8.94
C ALA A 103 7.08 12.60 9.16
N ILE A 104 7.16 11.51 9.96
CA ILE A 104 5.99 10.70 10.35
C ILE A 104 4.94 11.59 11.03
N ALA A 105 5.32 12.35 12.07
CA ALA A 105 4.39 13.21 12.79
C ALA A 105 3.74 14.24 11.87
N LYS A 106 4.52 14.90 11.01
CA LYS A 106 4.01 15.91 10.07
C LYS A 106 3.08 15.35 9.01
N LEU A 107 3.35 14.14 8.51
CA LEU A 107 2.43 13.46 7.58
C LEU A 107 1.14 13.04 8.29
N ALA A 108 1.21 12.58 9.53
CA ALA A 108 0.04 12.25 10.33
C ALA A 108 -0.85 13.48 10.59
N ASP A 109 -0.25 14.61 10.98
CA ASP A 109 -0.95 15.88 11.18
C ASP A 109 -1.62 16.35 9.88
N ALA A 110 -0.89 16.27 8.75
CA ALA A 110 -1.42 16.65 7.45
C ALA A 110 -2.56 15.73 6.98
N ALA A 111 -2.50 14.43 7.31
CA ALA A 111 -3.57 13.49 7.00
C ALA A 111 -4.85 13.81 7.80
N TRP A 112 -4.73 14.17 9.09
CA TRP A 112 -5.84 14.66 9.89
C TRP A 112 -6.48 15.92 9.30
N TYR A 113 -5.65 16.91 8.95
CA TYR A 113 -6.14 18.13 8.30
C TYR A 113 -6.89 17.82 7.00
N GLN A 114 -6.38 16.87 6.19
CA GLN A 114 -7.06 16.45 4.98
C GLN A 114 -8.39 15.75 5.26
N ALA A 115 -8.44 14.88 6.27
CA ALA A 115 -9.66 14.18 6.67
C ALA A 115 -10.75 15.18 7.10
N GLU A 116 -10.40 16.15 7.95
CA GLU A 116 -11.31 17.23 8.38
C GLU A 116 -11.80 18.06 7.20
N ARG A 117 -10.88 18.50 6.32
CA ARG A 117 -11.22 19.31 5.12
C ARG A 117 -12.16 18.58 4.17
N LEU A 118 -12.05 17.26 4.07
CA LEU A 118 -12.89 16.42 3.21
C LEU A 118 -14.20 15.99 3.89
N GLY A 119 -14.36 16.31 5.19
CA GLY A 119 -15.50 15.89 5.99
C GLY A 119 -15.55 14.38 6.16
N CYS A 120 -14.41 13.75 6.39
CA CYS A 120 -14.32 12.33 6.67
C CYS A 120 -14.61 12.05 8.13
N ASP A 121 -15.41 11.02 8.41
CA ASP A 121 -15.73 10.58 9.75
C ASP A 121 -14.57 9.83 10.41
N THR A 122 -13.69 9.24 9.60
CA THR A 122 -12.54 8.45 10.05
C THR A 122 -11.30 8.68 9.20
N LEU A 123 -10.14 8.59 9.86
CA LEU A 123 -8.83 8.43 9.23
C LEU A 123 -8.25 7.10 9.66
N GLU A 124 -7.99 6.20 8.71
CA GLU A 124 -7.40 4.89 8.95
C GLU A 124 -6.05 4.78 8.24
N LEU A 125 -5.00 4.44 8.98
CA LEU A 125 -3.67 4.15 8.42
C LEU A 125 -3.34 2.67 8.69
N ARG A 126 -2.82 1.97 7.69
CA ARG A 126 -2.50 0.55 7.74
C ARG A 126 -1.01 0.34 7.53
N GLY A 127 -0.38 -0.41 8.44
CA GLY A 127 1.07 -0.60 8.45
C GLY A 127 1.83 0.65 8.90
N GLY A 128 3.15 0.58 8.83
CA GLY A 128 4.04 1.63 9.32
C GLY A 128 4.25 1.60 10.83
N GLU A 129 4.87 2.64 11.37
CA GLU A 129 5.11 2.80 12.81
C GLU A 129 3.81 3.22 13.51
N ALA A 130 3.54 2.64 14.69
CA ALA A 130 2.39 3.01 15.51
C ALA A 130 2.46 4.47 15.91
N LEU A 131 1.38 5.21 15.69
CA LEU A 131 1.29 6.62 16.04
C LEU A 131 0.91 6.78 17.53
N GLY A 132 1.58 7.68 18.20
CA GLY A 132 1.30 8.02 19.58
C GLY A 132 0.28 9.15 19.73
N GLY A 133 -0.26 9.31 20.95
CA GLY A 133 -1.17 10.40 21.31
C GLY A 133 -2.62 9.95 21.49
N ALA A 134 -3.41 10.76 22.19
CA ALA A 134 -4.80 10.44 22.54
C ALA A 134 -5.76 10.38 21.32
N SER A 135 -5.36 10.96 20.20
CA SER A 135 -6.16 10.99 18.97
C SER A 135 -6.04 9.72 18.13
N TRP A 136 -5.12 8.81 18.47
CA TRP A 136 -4.87 7.58 17.72
C TRP A 136 -5.25 6.34 18.50
N GLN A 137 -6.05 5.48 17.90
CA GLN A 137 -6.31 4.14 18.38
C GLN A 137 -5.49 3.14 17.55
N ASN A 138 -4.50 2.52 18.17
CA ASN A 138 -3.68 1.49 17.51
C ASN A 138 -4.28 0.10 17.74
N LYS A 139 -4.46 -0.67 16.67
CA LYS A 139 -4.91 -2.07 16.67
C LYS A 139 -3.76 -2.97 16.20
N ALA A 140 -2.84 -3.28 17.12
CA ALA A 140 -1.62 -4.03 16.82
C ALA A 140 -1.84 -5.54 16.57
N ASP A 141 -2.88 -6.13 17.18
CA ASP A 141 -3.08 -7.58 17.22
C ASP A 141 -4.21 -8.07 16.28
N ALA A 142 -4.68 -7.22 15.35
CA ALA A 142 -5.80 -7.57 14.47
C ALA A 142 -5.38 -8.50 13.32
N TYR A 143 -4.13 -8.40 12.85
CA TYR A 143 -3.61 -9.17 11.70
C TYR A 143 -2.15 -9.54 11.89
N LEU A 144 -1.75 -10.68 11.30
CA LEU A 144 -0.37 -11.14 11.25
C LEU A 144 0.10 -11.20 9.80
N GLY A 145 1.21 -10.54 9.51
CA GLY A 145 1.92 -10.66 8.24
C GLY A 145 2.98 -11.75 8.30
N PHE A 146 3.09 -12.54 7.23
CA PHE A 146 4.12 -13.57 7.11
C PHE A 146 4.95 -13.29 5.86
N SER A 147 6.26 -13.24 6.03
CA SER A 147 7.20 -13.10 4.91
C SER A 147 8.44 -13.98 5.16
N ARG A 148 9.03 -14.47 4.08
CA ARG A 148 10.32 -15.14 4.12
C ARG A 148 11.10 -14.88 2.84
N ALA A 149 12.39 -14.98 2.92
CA ALA A 149 13.22 -15.00 1.72
C ALA A 149 12.95 -16.28 0.91
N LEU A 150 12.85 -16.13 -0.40
CA LEU A 150 12.78 -17.27 -1.32
C LEU A 150 14.16 -17.90 -1.44
N ALA A 151 14.20 -19.23 -1.67
CA ALA A 151 15.44 -19.92 -1.95
C ALA A 151 15.99 -19.56 -3.33
N ALA A 152 17.27 -19.89 -3.58
CA ALA A 152 17.94 -19.51 -4.82
C ALA A 152 17.42 -20.26 -6.06
N ASP A 153 16.84 -21.44 -5.87
CA ASP A 153 16.34 -22.31 -6.93
C ASP A 153 15.11 -23.11 -6.48
N ASP A 154 14.41 -23.72 -7.42
CA ASP A 154 13.17 -24.48 -7.19
C ASP A 154 13.38 -25.70 -6.30
N GLU A 155 14.55 -26.36 -6.36
CA GLU A 155 14.83 -27.53 -5.53
C GLU A 155 15.03 -27.14 -4.08
N ALA A 156 15.80 -26.08 -3.82
CA ALA A 156 16.01 -25.53 -2.51
C ALA A 156 14.70 -24.98 -1.94
N GLU A 157 13.88 -24.29 -2.76
CA GLU A 157 12.57 -23.81 -2.37
C GLU A 157 11.64 -24.96 -1.98
N LEU A 158 11.59 -26.03 -2.76
CA LEU A 158 10.79 -27.21 -2.44
C LEU A 158 11.27 -27.89 -1.14
N LYS A 159 12.59 -27.93 -0.88
CA LYS A 159 13.14 -28.45 0.38
C LYS A 159 12.76 -27.60 1.60
N ALA A 160 12.63 -26.30 1.43
CA ALA A 160 12.22 -25.37 2.49
C ALA A 160 10.75 -25.56 2.92
N VAL A 161 9.92 -26.11 2.05
CA VAL A 161 8.51 -26.40 2.37
C VAL A 161 8.42 -27.61 3.34
N PRO A 162 7.54 -27.59 4.37
CA PRO A 162 7.33 -28.72 5.25
C PRO A 162 7.01 -30.02 4.50
N LYS A 163 7.57 -31.15 4.95
CA LYS A 163 7.49 -32.45 4.28
C LYS A 163 6.05 -32.84 3.86
N ARG A 164 5.07 -32.57 4.73
CA ARG A 164 3.66 -32.89 4.48
C ARG A 164 3.09 -32.22 3.23
N HIS A 165 3.56 -31.01 2.89
CA HIS A 165 3.07 -30.25 1.72
C HIS A 165 3.88 -30.54 0.46
N ARG A 166 5.12 -31.05 0.59
CA ARG A 166 5.96 -31.37 -0.58
C ARG A 166 5.36 -32.44 -1.49
N ALA A 167 4.65 -33.41 -0.90
CA ALA A 167 4.00 -34.48 -1.68
C ALA A 167 2.87 -33.90 -2.56
N GLU A 168 2.07 -32.99 -2.01
CA GLU A 168 0.99 -32.33 -2.76
C GLU A 168 1.55 -31.43 -3.85
N ILE A 169 2.61 -30.68 -3.57
CA ILE A 169 3.28 -29.85 -4.56
C ILE A 169 3.82 -30.70 -5.71
N ARG A 170 4.52 -31.81 -5.41
CA ARG A 170 5.03 -32.72 -6.45
C ARG A 170 3.92 -33.34 -7.29
N LYS A 171 2.80 -33.68 -6.67
CA LYS A 171 1.63 -34.16 -7.38
C LYS A 171 1.09 -33.06 -8.31
N GLY A 172 0.99 -31.83 -7.83
CA GLY A 172 0.60 -30.67 -8.65
C GLY A 172 1.53 -30.45 -9.84
N LEU A 173 2.85 -30.48 -9.60
CA LEU A 173 3.87 -30.32 -10.64
C LEU A 173 3.88 -31.45 -11.67
N GLY A 174 3.41 -32.65 -11.28
CA GLY A 174 3.29 -33.82 -12.19
C GLY A 174 2.03 -33.79 -13.06
N ASN A 175 1.12 -32.84 -12.85
CA ASN A 175 -0.06 -32.67 -13.73
C ASN A 175 0.35 -31.90 -14.98
N ASP A 176 -0.26 -32.24 -16.10
CA ASP A 176 -0.10 -31.50 -17.37
C ASP A 176 -0.93 -30.20 -17.32
N LEU A 177 -0.42 -29.22 -16.57
CA LEU A 177 -1.04 -27.91 -16.42
C LEU A 177 -0.40 -26.93 -17.41
N GLN A 178 -1.22 -26.25 -18.18
CA GLN A 178 -0.77 -25.17 -19.03
C GLN A 178 -0.85 -23.84 -18.28
N PHE A 179 0.26 -23.10 -18.31
CA PHE A 179 0.37 -21.78 -17.71
C PHE A 179 0.34 -20.70 -18.79
N GLU A 180 -0.51 -19.74 -18.62
CA GLU A 180 -0.56 -18.56 -19.46
C GLU A 180 -0.40 -17.30 -18.61
N THR A 181 0.50 -16.40 -19.04
CA THR A 181 0.74 -15.12 -18.38
C THR A 181 0.57 -13.97 -19.39
N GLY A 182 0.03 -12.86 -18.94
CA GLY A 182 -0.15 -11.69 -19.81
C GLY A 182 -0.86 -10.56 -19.08
N ARG A 183 -1.03 -9.44 -19.81
CA ARG A 183 -1.68 -8.21 -19.30
C ARG A 183 -2.83 -7.76 -20.22
N ASP A 184 -3.24 -8.62 -21.15
CA ASP A 184 -4.31 -8.33 -22.10
C ASP A 184 -5.70 -8.40 -21.44
N GLN A 185 -6.70 -7.88 -22.16
CA GLN A 185 -8.07 -7.83 -21.66
C GLN A 185 -8.66 -9.23 -21.48
N ARG A 186 -8.34 -10.17 -22.37
CA ARG A 186 -8.86 -11.54 -22.29
C ARG A 186 -8.48 -12.24 -20.99
N LEU A 187 -7.20 -12.15 -20.59
CA LEU A 187 -6.73 -12.74 -19.32
C LEU A 187 -7.33 -12.04 -18.10
N ARG A 188 -7.50 -10.71 -18.16
CA ARG A 188 -8.18 -9.97 -17.07
C ARG A 188 -9.64 -10.42 -16.92
N ASP A 189 -10.37 -10.59 -18.03
CA ASP A 189 -11.77 -11.03 -18.01
C ASP A 189 -11.89 -12.47 -17.48
N ILE A 190 -10.97 -13.36 -17.87
CA ILE A 190 -10.92 -14.73 -17.35
C ILE A 190 -10.66 -14.70 -15.84
N HIS A 191 -9.64 -13.96 -15.39
CA HIS A 191 -9.32 -13.84 -13.97
C HIS A 191 -10.50 -13.29 -13.18
N TYR A 192 -11.11 -12.20 -13.63
CA TYR A 192 -12.25 -11.58 -12.95
C TYR A 192 -13.44 -12.53 -12.85
N ARG A 193 -13.77 -13.24 -13.91
CA ARG A 193 -14.85 -14.24 -13.90
C ARG A 193 -14.60 -15.37 -12.88
N LEU A 194 -13.38 -15.90 -12.83
CA LEU A 194 -12.99 -16.93 -11.88
C LEU A 194 -13.01 -16.39 -10.44
N TYR A 195 -12.56 -15.17 -10.24
CA TYR A 195 -12.64 -14.49 -8.96
C TYR A 195 -14.10 -14.33 -8.49
N CYS A 196 -14.98 -13.82 -9.36
CA CYS A 196 -16.42 -13.69 -9.05
C CYS A 196 -17.04 -15.03 -8.65
N GLN A 197 -16.73 -16.11 -9.39
CA GLN A 197 -17.22 -17.44 -9.07
C GLN A 197 -16.70 -17.93 -7.71
N SER A 198 -15.43 -17.69 -7.42
CA SER A 198 -14.81 -18.09 -6.16
C SER A 198 -15.45 -17.39 -4.96
N VAL A 199 -15.59 -16.06 -5.02
CA VAL A 199 -16.18 -15.30 -3.90
C VAL A 199 -17.67 -15.57 -3.74
N HIS A 200 -18.41 -15.80 -4.85
CA HIS A 200 -19.80 -16.24 -4.81
C HIS A 200 -19.94 -17.57 -4.06
N ASN A 201 -19.06 -18.54 -4.34
CA ASN A 201 -19.05 -19.84 -3.64
C ASN A 201 -18.76 -19.71 -2.14
N LEU A 202 -18.05 -18.64 -1.75
CA LEU A 202 -17.77 -18.31 -0.35
C LEU A 202 -18.88 -17.46 0.30
N GLY A 203 -19.92 -17.11 -0.44
CA GLY A 203 -21.02 -16.28 0.06
C GLY A 203 -20.66 -14.80 0.21
N THR A 204 -19.62 -14.33 -0.48
CA THR A 204 -19.15 -12.95 -0.43
C THR A 204 -19.49 -12.25 -1.75
N PRO A 205 -20.04 -11.03 -1.75
CA PRO A 205 -20.21 -10.24 -2.97
C PRO A 205 -18.86 -9.78 -3.52
N VAL A 206 -18.81 -9.53 -4.81
CA VAL A 206 -17.63 -8.94 -5.51
C VAL A 206 -17.57 -7.44 -5.25
#